data_b456b1c738dffa02714ea9625ad50884
#
_entry.id   b456b1c738dffa02714ea9625ad50884
#
_cell.length_a   1.000
_cell.length_b   1.000
_cell.length_c   1.000
_cell.angle_alpha   90.00
_cell.angle_beta   90.00
_cell.angle_gamma   90.00
#
_symmetry.space_group_name_H-M   'P 1'
#
loop_
_entity.id
_entity.type
_entity.pdbx_description
1 polymer ?
#
loop_
_entity_poly.entity_id
_entity_poly.type
_entity_poly.pdbx_seq_one_letter_code
_entity_poly.pdbx_strand_id
1 'polypeptide(L)'
;QRGEKALKRAFLWDEVKDRLQQNAMDLSGGQQQRLCIARALILEPEVLLLDEPTSSLDPRASEVIEALLVELKARCTLLVVSHYQDQVQRIADRVLELSDGRFIQRTTDESKSSHLLSLNCENSK
;
A
#
# COMPACT_ATOMS: atom_id res chain seq x y z
N GLN A 1 -9.83 9.38 18.99
CA GLN A 1 -10.30 10.18 17.88
C GLN A 1 -9.92 9.51 16.54
N ARG A 2 -10.80 9.63 15.51
CA ARG A 2 -10.63 8.87 14.25
C ARG A 2 -9.33 9.21 13.51
N GLY A 3 -8.96 10.49 13.44
CA GLY A 3 -7.73 10.95 12.76
C GLY A 3 -6.46 10.40 13.40
N GLU A 4 -6.33 10.47 14.70
CA GLU A 4 -5.19 9.91 15.44
C GLU A 4 -5.07 8.40 15.22
N LYS A 5 -6.20 7.66 15.30
CA LYS A 5 -6.23 6.22 15.04
C LYS A 5 -5.76 5.89 13.62
N ALA A 6 -6.19 6.66 12.62
CA ALA A 6 -5.78 6.47 11.24
C ALA A 6 -4.29 6.77 11.03
N LEU A 7 -3.76 7.84 11.63
CA LEU A 7 -2.33 8.17 11.56
C LEU A 7 -1.45 7.12 12.25
N LYS A 8 -1.91 6.57 13.39
CA LYS A 8 -1.22 5.46 14.06
C LYS A 8 -1.19 4.20 13.17
N ARG A 9 -2.32 3.87 12.55
CA ARG A 9 -2.43 2.74 11.61
C ARG A 9 -1.53 2.90 10.37
N ALA A 10 -1.27 4.15 9.95
CA ALA A 10 -0.40 4.46 8.84
C ALA A 10 1.08 4.66 9.26
N PHE A 11 1.47 4.31 10.48
CA PHE A 11 2.81 4.50 11.03
C PHE A 11 3.32 5.95 10.95
N LEU A 12 2.41 6.93 11.07
CA LEU A 12 2.75 8.34 10.88
C LEU A 12 2.56 9.20 12.13
N TRP A 13 1.75 8.75 13.10
CA TRP A 13 1.38 9.55 14.28
C TRP A 13 2.57 10.14 15.02
N ASP A 14 3.57 9.32 15.36
CA ASP A 14 4.71 9.77 16.16
C ASP A 14 5.60 10.77 15.45
N GLU A 15 5.54 10.81 14.11
CA GLU A 15 6.31 11.77 13.33
C GLU A 15 5.59 13.11 13.14
N VAL A 16 4.26 13.15 13.31
CA VAL A 16 3.47 14.36 12.98
C VAL A 16 2.65 14.93 14.13
N LYS A 17 2.50 14.22 15.25
CA LYS A 17 1.62 14.59 16.37
C LYS A 17 1.85 16.01 16.90
N ASP A 18 3.11 16.50 16.88
CA ASP A 18 3.49 17.81 17.39
C ASP A 18 3.41 18.92 16.31
N ARG A 19 3.01 18.60 15.10
CA ARG A 19 2.95 19.53 13.96
C ARG A 19 1.73 19.35 13.06
N LEU A 20 0.60 18.96 13.63
CA LEU A 20 -0.65 18.70 12.89
C LEU A 20 -1.23 19.93 12.17
N GLN A 21 -0.78 21.13 12.52
CA GLN A 21 -1.20 22.39 11.89
C GLN A 21 -0.27 22.83 10.75
N GLN A 22 0.81 22.10 10.50
CA GLN A 22 1.73 22.42 9.41
C GLN A 22 1.18 21.97 8.06
N ASN A 23 1.71 22.55 6.99
CA ASN A 23 1.32 22.17 5.65
C ASN A 23 1.79 20.74 5.35
N ALA A 24 0.89 19.91 4.84
CA ALA A 24 1.20 18.53 4.47
C ALA A 24 2.25 18.44 3.35
N MET A 25 2.41 19.50 2.54
CA MET A 25 3.44 19.56 1.50
C MET A 25 4.87 19.66 2.05
N ASP A 26 5.04 20.01 3.34
CA ASP A 26 6.34 20.05 4.02
C ASP A 26 6.79 18.65 4.50
N LEU A 27 5.93 17.64 4.37
CA LEU A 27 6.24 16.26 4.69
C LEU A 27 7.12 15.62 3.61
N SER A 28 7.94 14.64 3.99
CA SER A 28 8.67 13.80 3.02
C SER A 28 7.72 13.01 2.12
N GLY A 29 8.19 12.53 0.97
CA GLY A 29 7.38 11.74 0.06
C GLY A 29 6.75 10.51 0.72
N GLY A 30 7.51 9.77 1.51
CA GLY A 30 7.00 8.62 2.27
C GLY A 30 5.98 9.00 3.34
N GLN A 31 6.16 10.14 4.01
CA GLN A 31 5.19 10.68 4.97
C GLN A 31 3.90 11.13 4.26
N GLN A 32 4.00 11.79 3.12
CA GLN A 32 2.83 12.19 2.31
C GLN A 32 2.05 10.95 1.85
N GLN A 33 2.73 9.90 1.40
CA GLN A 33 2.10 8.65 1.00
C GLN A 33 1.37 7.99 2.17
N ARG A 34 1.99 7.92 3.34
CA ARG A 34 1.35 7.40 4.57
C ARG A 34 0.16 8.26 5.01
N LEU A 35 0.24 9.58 4.82
CA LEU A 35 -0.88 10.48 5.09
C LEU A 35 -2.07 10.21 4.15
N CYS A 36 -1.81 9.95 2.87
CA CYS A 36 -2.86 9.55 1.92
C CYS A 36 -3.51 8.22 2.32
N ILE A 37 -2.72 7.25 2.75
CA ILE A 37 -3.24 5.98 3.27
C ILE A 37 -4.07 6.21 4.54
N ALA A 38 -3.57 7.02 5.50
CA ALA A 38 -4.30 7.35 6.72
C ALA A 38 -5.66 7.99 6.41
N ARG A 39 -5.70 8.90 5.44
CA ARG A 39 -6.95 9.54 4.98
C ARG A 39 -7.98 8.51 4.50
N ALA A 40 -7.56 7.51 3.73
CA ALA A 40 -8.43 6.43 3.29
C ALA A 40 -8.89 5.55 4.45
N LEU A 41 -8.00 5.26 5.41
CA LEU A 41 -8.29 4.41 6.58
C LEU A 41 -9.29 5.02 7.57
N ILE A 42 -9.53 6.34 7.54
CA ILE A 42 -10.55 7.00 8.37
C ILE A 42 -11.95 6.43 8.11
N LEU A 43 -12.21 6.01 6.86
CA LEU A 43 -13.49 5.46 6.42
C LEU A 43 -13.64 3.97 6.80
N GLU A 44 -12.62 3.36 7.40
CA GLU A 44 -12.57 1.93 7.74
C GLU A 44 -13.01 1.02 6.57
N PRO A 45 -12.36 1.14 5.39
CA PRO A 45 -12.79 0.45 4.19
C PRO A 45 -12.60 -1.07 4.31
N GLU A 46 -13.49 -1.84 3.71
CA GLU A 46 -13.32 -3.29 3.53
C GLU A 46 -12.30 -3.62 2.43
N VAL A 47 -12.19 -2.74 1.43
CA VAL A 47 -11.24 -2.86 0.31
C VAL A 47 -10.51 -1.54 0.13
N LEU A 48 -9.17 -1.60 0.08
CA LEU A 48 -8.31 -0.44 -0.17
C LEU A 48 -7.58 -0.63 -1.50
N LEU A 49 -7.73 0.35 -2.39
CA LEU A 49 -7.08 0.37 -3.70
C LEU A 49 -5.84 1.25 -3.65
N LEU A 50 -4.71 0.73 -4.09
CA LEU A 50 -3.42 1.41 -4.10
C LEU A 50 -2.79 1.30 -5.48
N ASP A 51 -2.53 2.44 -6.11
CA ASP A 51 -1.91 2.51 -7.42
C ASP A 51 -0.46 2.98 -7.26
N GLU A 52 0.48 2.08 -7.57
CA GLU A 52 1.92 2.33 -7.52
C GLU A 52 2.39 2.99 -6.20
N PRO A 53 2.06 2.43 -5.02
CA PRO A 53 2.22 3.13 -3.74
C PRO A 53 3.66 3.47 -3.36
N THR A 54 4.66 2.89 -4.04
CA THR A 54 6.08 3.09 -3.75
C THR A 54 6.89 3.65 -4.92
N SER A 55 6.28 3.94 -6.06
CA SER A 55 6.97 4.27 -7.31
C SER A 55 7.86 5.52 -7.25
N SER A 56 7.52 6.50 -6.41
CA SER A 56 8.24 7.77 -6.27
C SER A 56 9.07 7.86 -4.98
N LEU A 57 9.25 6.74 -4.28
CA LEU A 57 9.88 6.70 -2.97
C LEU A 57 11.30 6.15 -3.04
N ASP A 58 12.17 6.65 -2.13
CA ASP A 58 13.45 6.01 -1.88
C ASP A 58 13.28 4.61 -1.25
N PRO A 59 14.33 3.76 -1.25
CA PRO A 59 14.24 2.40 -0.74
C PRO A 59 13.75 2.31 0.72
N ARG A 60 14.20 3.20 1.60
CA ARG A 60 13.79 3.21 3.02
C ARG A 60 12.31 3.51 3.18
N ALA A 61 11.82 4.54 2.48
CA ALA A 61 10.40 4.89 2.51
C ALA A 61 9.54 3.78 1.91
N SER A 62 10.01 3.11 0.85
CA SER A 62 9.35 1.96 0.25
C SER A 62 9.21 0.79 1.23
N GLU A 63 10.27 0.46 1.98
CA GLU A 63 10.24 -0.59 3.00
C GLU A 63 9.19 -0.30 4.09
N VAL A 64 9.06 0.95 4.52
CA VAL A 64 8.06 1.35 5.51
C VAL A 64 6.63 1.17 4.95
N ILE A 65 6.42 1.54 3.69
CA ILE A 65 5.12 1.32 3.02
C ILE A 65 4.84 -0.19 2.88
N GLU A 66 5.80 -0.99 2.48
CA GLU A 66 5.63 -2.46 2.39
C GLU A 66 5.22 -3.07 3.74
N ALA A 67 5.92 -2.71 4.82
CA ALA A 67 5.60 -3.15 6.17
C ALA A 67 4.18 -2.73 6.58
N LEU A 68 3.78 -1.50 6.26
CA LEU A 68 2.45 -0.99 6.50
C LEU A 68 1.38 -1.80 5.74
N LEU A 69 1.61 -2.09 4.45
CA LEU A 69 0.68 -2.89 3.65
C LEU A 69 0.51 -4.31 4.20
N VAL A 70 1.60 -4.93 4.65
CA VAL A 70 1.55 -6.26 5.28
C VAL A 70 0.68 -6.23 6.55
N GLU A 71 0.78 -5.19 7.37
CA GLU A 71 -0.06 -5.05 8.57
C GLU A 71 -1.52 -4.78 8.21
N LEU A 72 -1.78 -3.96 7.20
CA LEU A 72 -3.14 -3.64 6.78
C LEU A 72 -3.92 -4.84 6.21
N LYS A 73 -3.23 -5.83 5.63
CA LYS A 73 -3.86 -7.07 5.14
C LYS A 73 -4.69 -7.80 6.20
N ALA A 74 -4.34 -7.68 7.47
CA ALA A 74 -5.10 -8.28 8.56
C ALA A 74 -6.44 -7.59 8.83
N ARG A 75 -6.68 -6.43 8.22
CA ARG A 75 -7.85 -5.56 8.53
C ARG A 75 -8.77 -5.32 7.35
N CYS A 76 -8.23 -5.29 6.14
CA CYS A 76 -8.99 -5.06 4.91
C CYS A 76 -8.33 -5.77 3.73
N THR A 77 -9.09 -5.98 2.68
CA THR A 77 -8.56 -6.47 1.42
C THR A 77 -7.79 -5.36 0.72
N LEU A 78 -6.55 -5.64 0.32
CA LEU A 78 -5.74 -4.70 -0.45
C LEU A 78 -5.71 -5.13 -1.91
N LEU A 79 -6.00 -4.20 -2.80
CA LEU A 79 -5.73 -4.33 -4.24
C LEU A 79 -4.64 -3.34 -4.62
N VAL A 80 -3.46 -3.86 -4.94
CA VAL A 80 -2.28 -3.06 -5.24
C VAL A 80 -1.89 -3.21 -6.69
N VAL A 81 -1.76 -2.10 -7.41
CA VAL A 81 -1.14 -2.06 -8.73
C VAL A 81 0.33 -1.73 -8.56
N SER A 82 1.21 -2.57 -9.09
CA SER A 82 2.65 -2.36 -9.06
C SER A 82 3.32 -3.04 -10.24
N HIS A 83 4.39 -2.43 -10.76
CA HIS A 83 5.26 -3.06 -11.76
C HIS A 83 6.59 -3.56 -11.16
N TYR A 84 6.78 -3.43 -9.84
CA TYR A 84 7.95 -3.95 -9.13
C TYR A 84 7.71 -5.40 -8.71
N GLN A 85 8.16 -6.35 -9.53
CA GLN A 85 7.91 -7.78 -9.31
C GLN A 85 8.44 -8.29 -7.97
N ASP A 86 9.62 -7.86 -7.56
CA ASP A 86 10.21 -8.27 -6.27
C ASP A 86 9.37 -7.81 -5.07
N GLN A 87 8.83 -6.60 -5.13
CA GLN A 87 7.90 -6.07 -4.13
C GLN A 87 6.61 -6.90 -4.09
N VAL A 88 6.03 -7.15 -5.25
CA VAL A 88 4.81 -7.95 -5.38
C VAL A 88 4.99 -9.33 -4.76
N GLN A 89 6.11 -10.01 -5.04
CA GLN A 89 6.41 -11.33 -4.48
C GLN A 89 6.57 -11.31 -2.95
N ARG A 90 7.12 -10.23 -2.39
CA ARG A 90 7.29 -10.10 -0.94
C ARG A 90 5.98 -9.91 -0.19
N ILE A 91 5.04 -9.16 -0.76
CA ILE A 91 3.85 -8.69 -0.02
C ILE A 91 2.54 -9.33 -0.49
N ALA A 92 2.45 -9.77 -1.74
CA ALA A 92 1.20 -10.28 -2.30
C ALA A 92 0.90 -11.72 -1.87
N ASP A 93 -0.37 -11.99 -1.57
CA ASP A 93 -0.87 -13.35 -1.36
C ASP A 93 -1.32 -13.96 -2.70
N ARG A 94 -1.84 -13.12 -3.59
CA ARG A 94 -2.26 -13.50 -4.95
C ARG A 94 -1.80 -12.47 -5.96
N VAL A 95 -1.36 -12.91 -7.12
CA VAL A 95 -0.91 -12.04 -8.21
C VAL A 95 -1.80 -12.25 -9.43
N LEU A 96 -2.35 -11.15 -9.95
CA LEU A 96 -3.02 -11.11 -11.24
C LEU A 96 -2.11 -10.33 -12.19
N GLU A 97 -1.72 -10.96 -13.26
CA GLU A 97 -0.99 -10.31 -14.34
C GLU A 97 -1.98 -9.87 -15.42
N LEU A 98 -1.88 -8.59 -15.81
CA LEU A 98 -2.66 -8.05 -16.91
C LEU A 98 -1.78 -8.00 -18.16
N SER A 99 -2.10 -8.81 -19.16
CA SER A 99 -1.42 -8.84 -20.44
C SER A 99 -2.44 -8.83 -21.57
N ASP A 100 -2.26 -7.96 -22.57
CA ASP A 100 -3.14 -7.83 -23.74
C ASP A 100 -4.64 -7.76 -23.40
N GLY A 101 -4.97 -7.02 -22.34
CA GLY A 101 -6.35 -6.85 -21.89
C GLY A 101 -6.97 -8.07 -21.20
N ARG A 102 -6.17 -9.08 -20.86
CA ARG A 102 -6.60 -10.30 -20.18
C ARG A 102 -5.86 -10.49 -18.87
N PHE A 103 -6.56 -11.02 -17.86
CA PHE A 103 -5.96 -11.41 -16.59
C PHE A 103 -5.43 -12.84 -16.67
N ILE A 104 -4.18 -13.02 -16.22
CA ILE A 104 -3.55 -14.31 -16.00
C ILE A 104 -3.27 -14.41 -14.50
N GLN A 105 -3.90 -15.39 -13.83
CA GLN A 105 -3.64 -15.61 -12.41
C GLN A 105 -2.34 -16.39 -12.24
N ARG A 106 -1.38 -15.81 -11.50
CA ARG A 106 -0.22 -16.54 -11.01
C ARG A 106 -0.40 -16.79 -9.51
N THR A 107 -0.47 -18.04 -9.12
CA THR A 107 -0.51 -18.42 -7.70
C THR A 107 0.89 -18.30 -7.09
N THR A 108 1.03 -17.41 -6.15
CA THR A 108 2.15 -17.46 -5.21
C THR A 108 1.71 -18.38 -4.07
N ASP A 109 2.26 -19.59 -4.02
CA ASP A 109 2.11 -20.59 -2.97
C ASP A 109 0.69 -20.83 -2.39
N GLU A 110 0.16 -22.03 -2.55
CA GLU A 110 -1.19 -22.44 -2.13
C GLU A 110 -1.46 -22.40 -0.62
N SER A 111 -0.46 -22.11 0.20
CA SER A 111 -0.56 -22.15 1.67
C SER A 111 -0.97 -20.84 2.33
N LYS A 112 -1.07 -19.72 1.58
CA LYS A 112 -1.41 -18.41 2.14
C LYS A 112 -2.86 -18.05 1.85
N SER A 113 -3.70 -18.18 2.85
CA SER A 113 -5.07 -17.63 2.86
C SER A 113 -5.02 -16.10 2.76
N SER A 114 -5.65 -15.54 1.73
CA SER A 114 -5.17 -14.34 1.07
C SER A 114 -6.12 -13.15 1.10
N HIS A 115 -5.61 -12.00 1.47
CA HIS A 115 -6.29 -10.70 1.38
C HIS A 115 -5.54 -9.64 0.55
N LEU A 116 -4.45 -9.99 -0.13
CA LEU A 116 -3.76 -9.07 -1.04
C LEU A 116 -3.78 -9.58 -2.47
N LEU A 117 -4.45 -8.83 -3.34
CA LEU A 117 -4.39 -8.97 -4.79
C LEU A 117 -3.41 -7.93 -5.33
N SER A 118 -2.41 -8.35 -6.07
CA SER A 118 -1.54 -7.44 -6.82
C SER A 118 -1.82 -7.57 -8.32
N LEU A 119 -1.99 -6.43 -8.95
CA LEU A 119 -2.09 -6.31 -10.41
C LEU A 119 -0.71 -5.93 -10.95
N ASN A 120 -0.14 -6.79 -11.77
CA ASN A 120 1.08 -6.49 -12.50
C ASN A 120 0.71 -6.08 -13.93
N CYS A 121 1.06 -4.85 -14.30
CA CYS A 121 0.89 -4.37 -15.67
C CYS A 121 2.22 -4.47 -16.39
N GLU A 122 2.41 -5.48 -17.22
CA GLU A 122 3.51 -5.47 -18.18
C GLU A 122 3.14 -4.57 -19.36
N ASN A 123 3.87 -3.46 -19.50
CA ASN A 123 3.85 -2.68 -20.74
C ASN A 123 4.54 -3.51 -21.83
N SER A 124 3.77 -4.18 -22.64
CA SER A 124 4.24 -4.69 -23.93
C SER A 124 4.58 -3.47 -24.80
N LYS A 125 5.87 -3.27 -25.04
CA LYS A 125 6.33 -2.39 -26.12
C LYS A 125 6.08 -3.05 -27.48
#